data_3f23bcb930c7a24ac47ea53e51a43bd5
#
_entry.id   3f23bcb930c7a24ac47ea53e51a43bd5
#
_cell.length_a   1.000
_cell.length_b   1.000
_cell.length_c   1.000
_cell.angle_alpha   90.00
_cell.angle_beta   90.00
_cell.angle_gamma   90.00
#
_symmetry.space_group_name_H-M   'P 1'
#
loop_
_entity.id
_entity.type
_entity.pdbx_description
1 polymer ?
#
loop_
_entity_poly.entity_id
_entity_poly.type
_entity_poly.pdbx_seq_one_letter_code
_entity_poly.pdbx_strand_id
1 'polypeptide(L)'
;MQIFPLITSLFISVNLDFFIVLLFLLKKYSLKSNVIGYELGMLIVFFISALAGQLIQTLIPAWAIGFLGLIPIFMGIKSESDENEEDNVKSSNKSGFLAVMLVYLISCGADNIAVYVPVLSTLSLTSIGLTAVYFVILSGISVWIAYSISNLPPIVKIFERWGAILSRIIYILIGLFVIFDTDLIQKIMSLFS
;
A
#
# COMPACT_ATOMS: atom_id res chain seq x y z
N MET A 1 11.85 12.03 -13.72
CA MET A 1 12.66 11.47 -12.62
C MET A 1 12.03 11.59 -11.22
N GLN A 2 10.95 12.37 -11.03
CA GLN A 2 10.31 12.51 -9.70
C GLN A 2 9.31 11.39 -9.34
N ILE A 3 9.00 10.50 -10.27
CA ILE A 3 8.03 9.41 -10.06
C ILE A 3 8.54 8.32 -9.10
N PHE A 4 9.82 7.99 -9.13
CA PHE A 4 10.38 6.93 -8.29
C PHE A 4 10.30 7.20 -6.78
N PRO A 5 10.63 8.40 -6.27
CA PRO A 5 10.45 8.71 -4.85
C PRO A 5 9.00 8.59 -4.39
N LEU A 6 8.04 9.07 -5.22
CA LEU A 6 6.62 8.94 -4.93
C LEU A 6 6.19 7.47 -4.85
N ILE A 7 6.56 6.67 -5.86
CA ILE A 7 6.20 5.25 -5.94
C ILE A 7 6.86 4.46 -4.79
N THR A 8 8.10 4.78 -4.43
CA THR A 8 8.78 4.18 -3.29
C THR A 8 8.07 4.52 -1.98
N SER A 9 7.71 5.80 -1.78
CA SER A 9 6.96 6.24 -0.60
C SER A 9 5.60 5.57 -0.54
N LEU A 10 4.90 5.48 -1.68
CA LEU A 10 3.64 4.77 -1.81
C LEU A 10 3.78 3.31 -1.39
N PHE A 11 4.78 2.59 -1.92
CA PHE A 11 5.01 1.20 -1.57
C PHE A 11 5.28 1.03 -0.07
N ILE A 12 6.17 1.84 0.49
CA ILE A 12 6.51 1.76 1.91
C ILE A 12 5.29 2.00 2.78
N SER A 13 4.50 3.05 2.49
CA SER A 13 3.35 3.43 3.33
C SER A 13 2.31 2.34 3.44
N VAL A 14 1.93 1.76 2.31
CA VAL A 14 0.85 0.76 2.26
C VAL A 14 1.29 -0.65 2.65
N ASN A 15 2.61 -0.91 2.65
CA ASN A 15 3.13 -2.24 2.98
C ASN A 15 3.85 -2.29 4.33
N LEU A 16 3.97 -1.16 5.04
CA LEU A 16 4.66 -1.11 6.33
C LEU A 16 3.93 -1.93 7.40
N ASP A 17 2.59 -1.87 7.41
CA ASP A 17 1.77 -2.64 8.34
C ASP A 17 1.87 -4.14 8.02
N PHE A 18 1.78 -4.49 6.74
CA PHE A 18 1.99 -5.88 6.32
C PHE A 18 3.42 -6.37 6.59
N PHE A 19 4.42 -5.49 6.61
CA PHE A 19 5.78 -5.87 6.94
C PHE A 19 5.88 -6.47 8.35
N ILE A 20 5.12 -5.95 9.31
CA ILE A 20 5.02 -6.51 10.67
C ILE A 20 4.40 -7.91 10.62
N VAL A 21 3.27 -8.07 9.93
CA VAL A 21 2.61 -9.35 9.73
C VAL A 21 3.54 -10.36 9.05
N LEU A 22 4.32 -9.91 8.07
CA LEU A 22 5.30 -10.72 7.34
C LEU A 22 6.39 -11.30 8.26
N LEU A 23 6.83 -10.55 9.28
CA LEU A 23 7.79 -11.06 10.29
C LEU A 23 7.25 -12.29 11.03
N PHE A 24 5.93 -12.33 11.33
CA PHE A 24 5.27 -13.49 11.95
C PHE A 24 5.05 -14.62 10.93
N LEU A 25 4.65 -14.30 9.70
CA LEU A 25 4.42 -15.28 8.64
C LEU A 25 5.71 -16.02 8.26
N LEU A 26 6.86 -15.36 8.29
CA LEU A 26 8.17 -15.96 8.04
C LEU A 26 8.59 -16.99 9.11
N LYS A 27 8.04 -16.89 10.32
CA LYS A 27 8.23 -17.93 11.36
C LYS A 27 7.32 -19.14 11.15
N LYS A 28 6.21 -18.98 10.43
CA LYS A 28 5.18 -20.01 10.24
C LYS A 28 5.29 -20.72 8.90
N TYR A 29 5.68 -20.02 7.85
CA TYR A 29 5.73 -20.51 6.47
C TYR A 29 7.12 -20.36 5.88
N SER A 30 7.44 -21.19 4.87
CA SER A 30 8.72 -21.13 4.18
C SER A 30 8.93 -19.77 3.49
N LEU A 31 10.20 -19.36 3.33
CA LEU A 31 10.55 -18.13 2.61
C LEU A 31 9.91 -18.08 1.22
N LYS A 32 9.96 -19.19 0.47
CA LYS A 32 9.34 -19.30 -0.86
C LYS A 32 7.83 -19.04 -0.82
N SER A 33 7.13 -19.57 0.17
CA SER A 33 5.69 -19.34 0.34
C SER A 33 5.38 -17.89 0.66
N ASN A 34 6.21 -17.24 1.46
CA ASN A 34 6.06 -15.81 1.79
C ASN A 34 6.29 -14.93 0.56
N VAL A 35 7.34 -15.17 -0.21
CA VAL A 35 7.60 -14.41 -1.46
C VAL A 35 6.42 -14.54 -2.41
N ILE A 36 6.05 -15.78 -2.79
CA ILE A 36 5.00 -16.00 -3.79
C ILE A 36 3.65 -15.48 -3.30
N GLY A 37 3.29 -15.75 -2.04
CA GLY A 37 2.00 -15.33 -1.49
C GLY A 37 1.87 -13.83 -1.38
N TYR A 38 2.90 -13.15 -0.89
CA TYR A 38 2.93 -11.69 -0.80
C TYR A 38 2.88 -11.03 -2.19
N GLU A 39 3.73 -11.47 -3.13
CA GLU A 39 3.74 -10.91 -4.48
C GLU A 39 2.40 -11.08 -5.19
N LEU A 40 1.78 -12.28 -5.13
CA LEU A 40 0.47 -12.52 -5.73
C LEU A 40 -0.61 -11.63 -5.09
N GLY A 41 -0.66 -11.56 -3.76
CA GLY A 41 -1.62 -10.71 -3.05
C GLY A 41 -1.46 -9.23 -3.42
N MET A 42 -0.24 -8.73 -3.40
CA MET A 42 0.10 -7.36 -3.75
C MET A 42 -0.24 -7.03 -5.21
N LEU A 43 0.08 -7.90 -6.17
CA LEU A 43 -0.25 -7.69 -7.57
C LEU A 43 -1.76 -7.70 -7.83
N ILE A 44 -2.53 -8.57 -7.16
CA ILE A 44 -3.99 -8.58 -7.26
C ILE A 44 -4.56 -7.21 -6.84
N VAL A 45 -4.18 -6.73 -5.66
CA VAL A 45 -4.62 -5.43 -5.14
C VAL A 45 -4.17 -4.30 -6.07
N PHE A 46 -2.92 -4.33 -6.53
CA PHE A 46 -2.37 -3.32 -7.42
C PHE A 46 -3.15 -3.25 -8.75
N PHE A 47 -3.39 -4.38 -9.41
CA PHE A 47 -4.11 -4.39 -10.69
C PHE A 47 -5.58 -4.00 -10.55
N ILE A 48 -6.26 -4.43 -9.48
CA ILE A 48 -7.63 -3.98 -9.18
C ILE A 48 -7.65 -2.45 -9.02
N SER A 49 -6.69 -1.91 -8.27
CA SER A 49 -6.57 -0.47 -8.06
C SER A 49 -6.22 0.30 -9.34
N ALA A 50 -5.36 -0.26 -10.17
CA ALA A 50 -4.99 0.32 -11.45
C ALA A 50 -6.19 0.38 -12.41
N LEU A 51 -6.97 -0.69 -12.51
CA LEU A 51 -8.19 -0.73 -13.31
C LEU A 51 -9.22 0.29 -12.79
N ALA A 52 -9.46 0.34 -11.49
CA ALA A 52 -10.36 1.32 -10.88
C ALA A 52 -9.89 2.76 -11.11
N GLY A 53 -8.60 3.03 -10.92
CA GLY A 53 -8.00 4.35 -11.14
C GLY A 53 -8.10 4.80 -12.60
N GLN A 54 -7.84 3.91 -13.56
CA GLN A 54 -7.97 4.22 -14.99
C GLN A 54 -9.44 4.46 -15.41
N LEU A 55 -10.39 3.69 -14.88
CA LEU A 55 -11.81 3.95 -15.09
C LEU A 55 -12.21 5.33 -14.56
N ILE A 56 -11.79 5.68 -13.36
CA ILE A 56 -12.05 6.99 -12.76
C ILE A 56 -11.49 8.11 -13.65
N GLN A 57 -10.26 7.96 -14.14
CA GLN A 57 -9.61 8.94 -15.03
C GLN A 57 -10.40 9.16 -16.33
N THR A 58 -11.12 8.15 -16.83
CA THR A 58 -11.95 8.29 -18.04
C THR A 58 -13.33 8.90 -17.77
N LEU A 59 -13.85 8.77 -16.55
CA LEU A 59 -15.21 9.18 -16.20
C LEU A 59 -15.29 10.59 -15.61
N ILE A 60 -14.24 11.05 -14.94
CA ILE A 60 -14.22 12.34 -14.25
C ILE A 60 -13.02 13.19 -14.69
N PRO A 61 -13.17 14.54 -14.69
CA PRO A 61 -12.07 15.43 -15.06
C PRO A 61 -10.92 15.36 -14.05
N ALA A 62 -9.69 15.61 -14.52
CA ALA A 62 -8.47 15.48 -13.74
C ALA A 62 -8.52 16.20 -12.38
N TRP A 63 -9.06 17.45 -12.34
CA TRP A 63 -9.17 18.19 -11.08
C TRP A 63 -10.08 17.51 -10.05
N ALA A 64 -11.11 16.78 -10.49
CA ALA A 64 -12.04 16.08 -9.60
C ALA A 64 -11.41 14.80 -9.01
N ILE A 65 -10.40 14.23 -9.67
CA ILE A 65 -9.58 13.13 -9.11
C ILE A 65 -8.90 13.57 -7.80
N GLY A 66 -8.57 14.86 -7.68
CA GLY A 66 -7.98 15.42 -6.47
C GLY A 66 -8.80 15.18 -5.20
N PHE A 67 -10.12 15.07 -5.29
CA PHE A 67 -10.95 14.71 -4.13
C PHE A 67 -10.67 13.29 -3.61
N LEU A 68 -10.20 12.38 -4.46
CA LEU A 68 -9.80 11.04 -4.02
C LEU A 68 -8.56 11.09 -3.10
N GLY A 69 -7.73 12.13 -3.21
CA GLY A 69 -6.62 12.37 -2.29
C GLY A 69 -7.04 12.60 -0.85
N LEU A 70 -8.32 12.96 -0.60
CA LEU A 70 -8.87 13.05 0.75
C LEU A 70 -8.98 11.68 1.43
N ILE A 71 -9.09 10.59 0.67
CA ILE A 71 -9.22 9.23 1.22
C ILE A 71 -7.95 8.84 2.01
N PRO A 72 -6.74 8.87 1.43
CA PRO A 72 -5.54 8.57 2.19
C PRO A 72 -5.27 9.58 3.31
N ILE A 73 -5.63 10.88 3.15
CA ILE A 73 -5.54 11.83 4.26
C ILE A 73 -6.43 11.40 5.42
N PHE A 74 -7.68 11.04 5.15
CA PHE A 74 -8.61 10.59 6.17
C PHE A 74 -8.11 9.32 6.88
N MET A 75 -7.56 8.35 6.13
CA MET A 75 -6.94 7.15 6.69
C MET A 75 -5.75 7.49 7.59
N GLY A 76 -4.90 8.43 7.17
CA GLY A 76 -3.77 8.88 7.99
C GLY A 76 -4.18 9.58 9.30
N ILE A 77 -5.35 10.25 9.30
CA ILE A 77 -5.88 10.95 10.49
C ILE A 77 -6.65 9.99 11.38
N LYS A 78 -7.44 9.07 10.79
CA LYS A 78 -8.24 8.09 11.53
C LYS A 78 -7.28 7.12 12.23
N SER A 79 -7.27 7.18 13.56
CA SER A 79 -6.60 6.17 14.37
C SER A 79 -7.42 4.89 14.29
N GLU A 80 -7.02 3.92 13.49
CA GLU A 80 -7.50 2.56 13.70
C GLU A 80 -6.86 2.08 14.99
N SER A 81 -7.70 1.90 16.00
CA SER A 81 -7.37 1.13 17.18
C SER A 81 -7.09 -0.29 16.72
N ASP A 82 -5.94 -0.83 17.12
CA ASP A 82 -5.43 -2.17 16.93
C ASP A 82 -6.54 -3.23 16.78
N GLU A 83 -7.10 -3.39 15.56
CA GLU A 83 -7.91 -4.56 15.25
C GLU A 83 -6.91 -5.70 14.96
N ASN A 84 -6.74 -6.53 15.94
CA ASN A 84 -6.12 -7.85 16.02
C ASN A 84 -5.65 -8.45 14.68
N GLU A 85 -4.52 -7.98 14.15
CA GLU A 85 -3.84 -8.58 13.00
C GLU A 85 -3.39 -10.03 13.31
N GLU A 86 -3.18 -10.36 14.58
CA GLU A 86 -2.81 -11.71 15.02
C GLU A 86 -3.89 -12.76 14.78
N ASP A 87 -5.19 -12.42 14.79
CA ASP A 87 -6.27 -13.37 14.59
C ASP A 87 -6.41 -13.83 13.14
N ASN A 88 -6.02 -13.00 12.17
CA ASN A 88 -6.02 -13.36 10.75
C ASN A 88 -4.97 -14.43 10.39
N VAL A 89 -3.91 -14.57 11.19
CA VAL A 89 -2.83 -15.55 10.97
C VAL A 89 -3.21 -16.96 11.45
N LYS A 90 -4.19 -17.10 12.36
CA LYS A 90 -4.52 -18.38 13.02
C LYS A 90 -5.31 -19.37 12.16
N SER A 91 -5.92 -18.95 11.06
CA SER A 91 -7.05 -19.67 10.44
C SER A 91 -6.74 -20.46 9.17
N SER A 92 -5.51 -20.65 8.69
CA SER A 92 -5.30 -21.23 7.37
C SER A 92 -4.59 -22.59 7.38
N ASN A 93 -5.37 -23.66 7.17
CA ASN A 93 -4.91 -25.02 6.85
C ASN A 93 -4.61 -25.18 5.34
N LYS A 94 -4.40 -24.07 4.60
CA LYS A 94 -4.15 -24.02 3.16
C LYS A 94 -2.66 -24.11 2.82
N SER A 95 -2.34 -24.37 1.56
CA SER A 95 -0.95 -24.34 1.09
C SER A 95 -0.29 -23.01 1.47
N GLY A 96 0.97 -23.03 1.94
CA GLY A 96 1.62 -21.91 2.59
C GLY A 96 1.53 -20.58 1.84
N PHE A 97 1.70 -20.57 0.50
CA PHE A 97 1.61 -19.33 -0.28
C PHE A 97 0.17 -18.76 -0.38
N LEU A 98 -0.85 -19.65 -0.46
CA LEU A 98 -2.26 -19.22 -0.45
C LEU A 98 -2.64 -18.61 0.90
N ALA A 99 -2.09 -19.12 1.98
CA ALA A 99 -2.31 -18.58 3.31
C ALA A 99 -1.74 -17.16 3.41
N VAL A 100 -0.48 -16.95 2.99
CA VAL A 100 0.17 -15.63 2.98
C VAL A 100 -0.60 -14.65 2.09
N MET A 101 -0.98 -15.08 0.88
CA MET A 101 -1.76 -14.24 -0.05
C MET A 101 -3.09 -13.80 0.57
N LEU A 102 -3.84 -14.73 1.18
CA LEU A 102 -5.13 -14.40 1.80
C LEU A 102 -4.96 -13.49 3.01
N VAL A 103 -3.94 -13.70 3.84
CA VAL A 103 -3.63 -12.78 4.95
C VAL A 103 -3.36 -11.38 4.41
N TYR A 104 -2.56 -11.24 3.35
CA TYR A 104 -2.32 -9.93 2.73
C TYR A 104 -3.61 -9.27 2.24
N LEU A 105 -4.45 -10.02 1.50
CA LEU A 105 -5.70 -9.49 0.94
C LEU A 105 -6.70 -9.07 2.03
N ILE A 106 -6.77 -9.80 3.13
CA ILE A 106 -7.70 -9.53 4.22
C ILE A 106 -7.18 -8.39 5.11
N SER A 107 -5.89 -8.42 5.49
CA SER A 107 -5.32 -7.43 6.41
C SER A 107 -5.12 -6.06 5.77
N CYS A 108 -4.67 -5.99 4.51
CA CYS A 108 -4.23 -4.74 3.90
C CYS A 108 -4.93 -4.41 2.58
N GLY A 109 -5.74 -5.33 2.03
CA GLY A 109 -6.28 -5.18 0.68
C GLY A 109 -7.15 -3.95 0.50
N ALA A 110 -8.07 -3.67 1.42
CA ALA A 110 -8.98 -2.53 1.33
C ALA A 110 -8.23 -1.20 1.47
N ASP A 111 -7.31 -1.10 2.43
CA ASP A 111 -6.52 0.10 2.71
C ASP A 111 -5.59 0.41 1.56
N ASN A 112 -4.93 -0.61 1.02
CA ASN A 112 -4.06 -0.45 -0.13
C ASN A 112 -4.84 0.00 -1.38
N ILE A 113 -6.04 -0.52 -1.63
CA ILE A 113 -6.91 -0.05 -2.73
C ILE A 113 -7.25 1.44 -2.53
N ALA A 114 -7.61 1.84 -1.33
CA ALA A 114 -7.99 3.21 -1.02
C ALA A 114 -6.85 4.22 -1.26
N VAL A 115 -5.59 3.80 -1.11
CA VAL A 115 -4.41 4.63 -1.35
C VAL A 115 -3.90 4.50 -2.80
N TYR A 116 -3.93 3.30 -3.39
CA TYR A 116 -3.46 3.09 -4.76
C TYR A 116 -4.35 3.74 -5.80
N VAL A 117 -5.68 3.66 -5.66
CA VAL A 117 -6.63 4.18 -6.66
C VAL A 117 -6.39 5.65 -6.97
N PRO A 118 -6.32 6.57 -5.98
CA PRO A 118 -6.03 7.97 -6.25
C PRO A 118 -4.70 8.19 -6.99
N VAL A 119 -3.63 7.53 -6.54
CA VAL A 119 -2.30 7.70 -7.16
C VAL A 119 -2.24 7.11 -8.56
N LEU A 120 -2.75 5.88 -8.74
CA LEU A 120 -2.70 5.23 -10.07
C LEU A 120 -3.63 5.88 -11.08
N SER A 121 -4.66 6.63 -10.64
CA SER A 121 -5.50 7.43 -11.53
C SER A 121 -4.80 8.67 -12.09
N THR A 122 -3.68 9.11 -11.51
CA THR A 122 -2.86 10.22 -12.06
C THR A 122 -1.78 9.73 -13.02
N LEU A 123 -1.54 8.40 -13.10
CA LEU A 123 -0.45 7.82 -13.88
C LEU A 123 -0.90 7.36 -15.28
N SER A 124 0.02 7.47 -16.24
CA SER A 124 -0.16 6.85 -17.56
C SER A 124 -0.05 5.32 -17.48
N LEU A 125 -0.65 4.60 -18.44
CA LEU A 125 -0.56 3.14 -18.53
C LEU A 125 0.88 2.61 -18.54
N THR A 126 1.78 3.31 -19.23
CA THR A 126 3.21 2.95 -19.25
C THR A 126 3.82 3.09 -17.85
N SER A 127 3.49 4.16 -17.14
CA SER A 127 3.97 4.38 -15.76
C SER A 127 3.42 3.33 -14.79
N ILE A 128 2.14 2.91 -14.96
CA ILE A 128 1.54 1.83 -14.18
C ILE A 128 2.28 0.51 -14.39
N GLY A 129 2.60 0.15 -15.64
CA GLY A 129 3.37 -1.05 -15.95
C GLY A 129 4.76 -1.04 -15.32
N LEU A 130 5.47 0.08 -15.40
CA LEU A 130 6.77 0.26 -14.73
C LEU A 130 6.65 0.19 -13.21
N THR A 131 5.60 0.76 -12.64
CA THR A 131 5.32 0.71 -11.21
C THR A 131 5.08 -0.72 -10.76
N ALA A 132 4.33 -1.53 -11.52
CA ALA A 132 4.09 -2.94 -11.19
C ALA A 132 5.42 -3.73 -11.10
N VAL A 133 6.29 -3.58 -12.09
CA VAL A 133 7.61 -4.23 -12.09
C VAL A 133 8.46 -3.74 -10.90
N TYR A 134 8.44 -2.45 -10.63
CA TYR A 134 9.18 -1.88 -9.51
C TYR A 134 8.66 -2.38 -8.16
N PHE A 135 7.35 -2.54 -8.01
CA PHE A 135 6.73 -3.09 -6.80
C PHE A 135 7.11 -4.55 -6.55
N VAL A 136 7.21 -5.38 -7.60
CA VAL A 136 7.71 -6.75 -7.47
C VAL A 136 9.15 -6.76 -6.95
N ILE A 137 10.00 -5.85 -7.41
CA ILE A 137 11.36 -5.74 -6.92
C ILE A 137 11.37 -5.31 -5.45
N LEU A 138 10.57 -4.31 -5.09
CA LEU A 138 10.49 -3.80 -3.71
C LEU A 138 9.90 -4.84 -2.75
N SER A 139 8.89 -5.62 -3.17
CA SER A 139 8.32 -6.70 -2.35
C SER A 139 9.34 -7.81 -2.09
N GLY A 140 10.11 -8.21 -3.10
CA GLY A 140 11.21 -9.15 -2.93
C GLY A 140 12.27 -8.65 -1.95
N ILE A 141 12.67 -7.38 -2.06
CA ILE A 141 13.60 -6.73 -1.11
C ILE A 141 12.98 -6.71 0.30
N SER A 142 11.69 -6.36 0.44
CA SER A 142 11.00 -6.33 1.73
C SER A 142 10.98 -7.71 2.39
N VAL A 143 10.67 -8.78 1.65
CA VAL A 143 10.71 -10.15 2.19
C VAL A 143 12.11 -10.53 2.60
N TRP A 144 13.13 -10.18 1.82
CA TRP A 144 14.52 -10.46 2.16
C TRP A 144 14.97 -9.73 3.43
N ILE A 145 14.61 -8.45 3.58
CA ILE A 145 14.87 -7.67 4.79
C ILE A 145 14.14 -8.29 5.98
N ALA A 146 12.83 -8.56 5.83
CA ALA A 146 12.02 -9.16 6.88
C ALA A 146 12.60 -10.51 7.34
N TYR A 147 13.03 -11.35 6.40
CA TYR A 147 13.67 -12.63 6.70
C TYR A 147 14.96 -12.44 7.53
N SER A 148 15.78 -11.46 7.13
CA SER A 148 17.06 -11.19 7.81
C SER A 148 16.88 -10.69 9.25
N ILE A 149 15.81 -9.95 9.53
CA ILE A 149 15.56 -9.32 10.83
C ILE A 149 14.52 -10.05 11.69
N SER A 150 13.79 -11.02 11.15
CA SER A 150 12.69 -11.72 11.84
C SER A 150 13.13 -12.41 13.15
N ASN A 151 14.41 -12.70 13.29
CA ASN A 151 15.01 -13.30 14.49
C ASN A 151 15.63 -12.27 15.45
N LEU A 152 15.46 -10.96 15.19
CA LEU A 152 16.03 -9.88 16.00
C LEU A 152 14.93 -9.15 16.80
N PRO A 153 14.59 -9.60 18.03
CA PRO A 153 13.47 -9.06 18.81
C PRO A 153 13.49 -7.53 19.00
N PRO A 154 14.67 -6.87 19.20
CA PRO A 154 14.68 -5.41 19.36
C PRO A 154 14.18 -4.67 18.13
N ILE A 155 14.48 -5.17 16.92
CA ILE A 155 14.09 -4.54 15.67
C ILE A 155 12.60 -4.71 15.43
N VAL A 156 12.05 -5.90 15.69
CA VAL A 156 10.62 -6.19 15.59
C VAL A 156 9.81 -5.20 16.43
N LYS A 157 10.21 -4.97 17.69
CA LYS A 157 9.56 -3.99 18.59
C LYS A 157 9.59 -2.54 18.06
N ILE A 158 10.63 -2.16 17.34
CA ILE A 158 10.69 -0.82 16.72
C ILE A 158 9.62 -0.67 15.64
N PHE A 159 9.47 -1.66 14.77
CA PHE A 159 8.44 -1.66 13.73
C PHE A 159 7.02 -1.69 14.31
N GLU A 160 6.78 -2.53 15.34
CA GLU A 160 5.49 -2.55 16.06
C GLU A 160 5.14 -1.19 16.68
N ARG A 161 6.12 -0.47 17.19
CA ARG A 161 5.89 0.83 17.86
C ARG A 161 5.73 1.99 16.89
N TRP A 162 6.50 2.04 15.81
CA TRP A 162 6.61 3.22 14.94
C TRP A 162 5.98 3.03 13.56
N GLY A 163 5.71 1.78 13.14
CA GLY A 163 5.18 1.47 11.82
C GLY A 163 3.89 2.22 11.52
N ALA A 164 2.90 2.11 12.39
CA ALA A 164 1.61 2.78 12.23
C ALA A 164 1.72 4.32 12.15
N ILE A 165 2.62 4.92 12.93
CA ILE A 165 2.83 6.38 12.89
C ILE A 165 3.44 6.78 11.54
N LEU A 166 4.42 6.03 11.06
CA LEU A 166 5.08 6.31 9.79
C LEU A 166 4.10 6.15 8.61
N SER A 167 3.31 5.07 8.57
CA SER A 167 2.27 4.86 7.54
C SER A 167 1.30 6.03 7.49
N ARG A 168 0.81 6.51 8.64
CA ARG A 168 -0.13 7.65 8.72
C ARG A 168 0.46 8.93 8.13
N ILE A 169 1.70 9.26 8.48
CA ILE A 169 2.38 10.45 7.93
C ILE A 169 2.47 10.35 6.41
N ILE A 170 2.88 9.20 5.89
CA ILE A 170 3.04 9.01 4.46
C ILE A 170 1.67 9.02 3.75
N TYR A 171 0.59 8.46 4.32
CA TYR A 171 -0.75 8.54 3.76
C TYR A 171 -1.22 9.99 3.59
N ILE A 172 -0.99 10.85 4.60
CA ILE A 172 -1.30 12.28 4.52
C ILE A 172 -0.50 12.94 3.38
N LEU A 173 0.80 12.66 3.29
CA LEU A 173 1.66 13.22 2.24
C LEU A 173 1.24 12.76 0.84
N ILE A 174 0.85 11.50 0.67
CA ILE A 174 0.34 10.96 -0.61
C ILE A 174 -0.97 11.63 -1.00
N GLY A 175 -1.90 11.77 -0.06
CA GLY A 175 -3.17 12.43 -0.34
C GLY A 175 -2.99 13.91 -0.73
N LEU A 176 -2.10 14.62 -0.04
CA LEU A 176 -1.71 15.98 -0.42
C LEU A 176 -1.08 16.02 -1.81
N PHE A 177 -0.18 15.07 -2.13
CA PHE A 177 0.41 14.98 -3.46
C PHE A 177 -0.67 14.85 -4.54
N VAL A 178 -1.66 13.96 -4.39
CA VAL A 178 -2.75 13.78 -5.36
C VAL A 178 -3.56 15.07 -5.53
N ILE A 179 -3.86 15.78 -4.45
CA ILE A 179 -4.60 17.06 -4.49
C ILE A 179 -3.81 18.12 -5.29
N PHE A 180 -2.50 18.22 -5.10
CA PHE A 180 -1.66 19.18 -5.81
C PHE A 180 -1.42 18.79 -7.27
N ASP A 181 -1.20 17.51 -7.56
CA ASP A 181 -0.89 17.00 -8.91
C ASP A 181 -2.08 17.13 -9.88
N THR A 182 -3.31 17.14 -9.35
CA THR A 182 -4.55 17.24 -10.13
C THR A 182 -5.08 18.67 -10.29
N ASP A 183 -4.36 19.68 -9.84
CA ASP A 183 -4.75 21.10 -9.88
C ASP A 183 -6.12 21.41 -9.20
N LEU A 184 -6.55 20.56 -8.24
CA LEU A 184 -7.81 20.72 -7.53
C LEU A 184 -7.93 22.10 -6.88
N ILE A 185 -6.87 22.54 -6.18
CA ILE A 185 -6.84 23.84 -5.46
C ILE A 185 -7.00 24.99 -6.43
N GLN A 186 -6.31 24.96 -7.58
CA GLN A 186 -6.40 26.01 -8.59
C GLN A 186 -7.80 26.09 -9.17
N LYS A 187 -8.43 24.92 -9.41
CA LYS A 187 -9.79 24.84 -9.91
C LYS A 187 -10.80 25.42 -8.91
N ILE A 188 -10.68 25.08 -7.63
CA ILE A 188 -11.54 25.60 -6.57
C ILE A 188 -11.38 27.13 -6.49
N MET A 189 -10.16 27.66 -6.48
CA MET A 189 -9.91 29.10 -6.43
C MET A 189 -10.52 29.82 -7.63
N SER A 190 -10.46 29.23 -8.83
CA SER A 190 -11.08 29.80 -10.04
C SER A 190 -12.61 29.82 -10.05
N LEU A 191 -13.27 29.07 -9.17
CA LEU A 191 -14.74 29.07 -9.02
C LEU A 191 -15.23 30.19 -8.08
N PHE A 192 -14.34 30.72 -7.23
CA PHE A 192 -14.65 31.78 -6.26
C PHE A 192 -14.07 33.15 -6.67
N SER A 193 -13.33 33.21 -7.76
CA SER A 193 -12.80 34.44 -8.36
C SER A 193 -13.59 34.87 -9.59
#